data_97e16d2c0d3ecfb4e2cb9751eafbbc05
#
_entry.id   97e16d2c0d3ecfb4e2cb9751eafbbc05
#
_cell.length_a   1.000
_cell.length_b   1.000
_cell.length_c   1.000
_cell.angle_alpha   90.00
_cell.angle_beta   90.00
_cell.angle_gamma   90.00
#
_symmetry.space_group_name_H-M   'P 1'
#
loop_
_entity.id
_entity.type
_entity.pdbx_description
1 polymer ?
#
loop_
_entity_poly.entity_id
_entity_poly.type
_entity_poly.pdbx_seq_one_letter_code
_entity_poly.pdbx_strand_id
1 'polypeptide(L)'
;MLTDITYVPFDGRFCYLSTIIDAFTKQILSYVLSESLEVDFVLETVNLMIEKHGVSLTTKTILHSDQGCHYTSCSFIQLVKDKGLRQSMSRRGNCCDNAPQESFFGRMKDHIGDRLKECGTYSEVRAIIDDWMDYYNNDRYQWELAKLSPNEYYKYITTGIYPIKGKIPSTDMYDEEGNKTN
;
A
#
# COMPACT_ATOMS: atom_id res chain seq x y z
N MET A 1 5.34 3.02 -7.09
CA MET A 1 4.57 2.09 -6.25
C MET A 1 5.55 1.28 -5.41
N LEU A 2 5.12 0.83 -4.24
CA LEU A 2 5.91 -0.02 -3.33
C LEU A 2 5.17 -1.33 -3.13
N THR A 3 5.86 -2.45 -3.02
CA THR A 3 5.27 -3.75 -2.71
C THR A 3 6.06 -4.43 -1.59
N ASP A 4 5.32 -5.13 -0.72
CA ASP A 4 5.89 -5.85 0.40
C ASP A 4 4.94 -6.92 0.92
N ILE A 5 5.46 -7.82 1.75
CA ILE A 5 4.73 -8.92 2.37
C ILE A 5 4.77 -8.77 3.89
N THR A 6 3.65 -8.99 4.55
CA THR A 6 3.63 -9.13 6.00
C THR A 6 2.98 -10.43 6.45
N TYR A 7 3.40 -10.92 7.60
CA TYR A 7 2.86 -12.09 8.28
C TYR A 7 1.68 -11.66 9.14
N VAL A 8 0.58 -12.38 9.01
CA VAL A 8 -0.67 -12.18 9.76
C VAL A 8 -0.92 -13.40 10.62
N PRO A 9 -0.69 -13.32 11.95
CA PRO A 9 -0.90 -14.46 12.86
C PRO A 9 -2.38 -14.66 13.14
N PHE A 10 -2.84 -15.91 13.11
CA PHE A 10 -4.17 -16.33 13.56
C PHE A 10 -4.15 -17.81 13.95
N ASP A 11 -4.91 -18.21 14.96
CA ASP A 11 -5.07 -19.60 15.41
C ASP A 11 -3.73 -20.37 15.52
N GLY A 12 -2.70 -19.74 16.10
CA GLY A 12 -1.37 -20.36 16.25
C GLY A 12 -0.57 -20.59 14.97
N ARG A 13 -1.05 -20.11 13.83
CA ARG A 13 -0.43 -20.19 12.51
C ARG A 13 -0.34 -18.82 11.84
N PHE A 14 0.11 -18.79 10.59
CA PHE A 14 0.21 -17.56 9.82
C PHE A 14 -0.50 -17.68 8.48
N CYS A 15 -1.08 -16.56 8.03
CA CYS A 15 -1.26 -16.28 6.62
C CYS A 15 -0.39 -15.08 6.22
N TYR A 16 -0.33 -14.81 4.94
CA TYR A 16 0.62 -13.87 4.33
C TYR A 16 -0.16 -12.86 3.50
N LEU A 17 0.10 -11.59 3.76
CA LEU A 17 -0.54 -10.50 3.05
C LEU A 17 0.49 -9.79 2.17
N SER A 18 0.29 -9.86 0.85
CA SER A 18 1.03 -9.07 -0.12
C SER A 18 0.23 -7.82 -0.47
N THR A 19 0.88 -6.65 -0.54
CA THR A 19 0.24 -5.38 -0.87
C THR A 19 1.05 -4.59 -1.88
N ILE A 20 0.36 -3.79 -2.70
CA ILE A 20 0.97 -2.73 -3.51
C ILE A 20 0.36 -1.40 -3.11
N ILE A 21 1.21 -0.46 -2.66
CA ILE A 21 0.82 0.88 -2.25
C ILE A 21 1.38 1.93 -3.23
N ASP A 22 0.60 2.94 -3.55
CA ASP A 22 1.12 4.12 -4.21
C ASP A 22 1.95 4.97 -3.23
N ALA A 23 3.21 5.22 -3.57
CA ALA A 23 4.14 5.90 -2.67
C ALA A 23 3.75 7.34 -2.37
N PHE A 24 3.01 7.99 -3.27
CA PHE A 24 2.61 9.40 -3.16
C PHE A 24 1.24 9.54 -2.47
N THR A 25 0.21 8.90 -3.01
CA THR A 25 -1.17 9.02 -2.49
C THR A 25 -1.43 8.12 -1.28
N LYS A 26 -0.54 7.16 -1.01
CA LYS A 26 -0.68 6.12 0.03
C LYS A 26 -1.87 5.18 -0.20
N GLN A 27 -2.48 5.19 -1.38
CA GLN A 27 -3.55 4.24 -1.72
C GLN A 27 -3.01 2.81 -1.74
N ILE A 28 -3.73 1.87 -1.14
CA ILE A 28 -3.54 0.45 -1.42
C ILE A 28 -4.19 0.16 -2.76
N LEU A 29 -3.36 -0.10 -3.77
CA LEU A 29 -3.81 -0.34 -5.15
C LEU A 29 -4.30 -1.77 -5.34
N SER A 30 -3.64 -2.72 -4.69
CA SER A 30 -4.04 -4.13 -4.65
C SER A 30 -3.45 -4.83 -3.44
N TYR A 31 -4.07 -5.94 -3.06
CA TYR A 31 -3.58 -6.85 -2.04
C TYR A 31 -4.10 -8.27 -2.28
N VAL A 32 -3.35 -9.25 -1.79
CA VAL A 32 -3.74 -10.66 -1.76
C VAL A 32 -3.35 -11.26 -0.42
N LEU A 33 -4.32 -11.92 0.21
CA LEU A 33 -4.11 -12.73 1.41
C LEU A 33 -3.98 -14.19 0.98
N SER A 34 -2.99 -14.92 1.51
CA SER A 34 -2.72 -16.32 1.18
C SER A 34 -2.35 -17.12 2.42
N GLU A 35 -2.73 -18.39 2.47
CA GLU A 35 -2.23 -19.34 3.47
C GLU A 35 -0.87 -19.94 3.07
N SER A 36 -0.43 -19.76 1.81
CA SER A 36 0.87 -20.19 1.31
C SER A 36 1.81 -19.00 1.09
N LEU A 37 3.09 -19.17 1.46
CA LEU A 37 4.15 -18.19 1.22
C LEU A 37 4.86 -18.40 -0.14
N GLU A 38 4.25 -19.08 -1.07
CA GLU A 38 4.77 -19.26 -2.42
C GLU A 38 4.66 -17.96 -3.23
N VAL A 39 5.42 -17.86 -4.33
CA VAL A 39 5.48 -16.64 -5.14
C VAL A 39 4.13 -16.25 -5.77
N ASP A 40 3.23 -17.21 -5.97
CA ASP A 40 1.99 -17.05 -6.74
C ASP A 40 1.09 -15.92 -6.22
N PHE A 41 0.94 -15.77 -4.89
CA PHE A 41 0.10 -14.70 -4.33
C PHE A 41 0.69 -13.30 -4.56
N VAL A 42 2.02 -13.19 -4.68
CA VAL A 42 2.69 -11.93 -5.04
C VAL A 42 2.47 -11.61 -6.51
N LEU A 43 2.53 -12.63 -7.38
CA LEU A 43 2.21 -12.48 -8.81
C LEU A 43 0.74 -12.07 -9.00
N GLU A 44 -0.17 -12.68 -8.24
CA GLU A 44 -1.59 -12.31 -8.23
C GLU A 44 -1.79 -10.86 -7.80
N THR A 45 -1.07 -10.39 -6.76
CA THR A 45 -1.14 -8.99 -6.31
C THR A 45 -0.77 -8.02 -7.44
N VAL A 46 0.26 -8.33 -8.23
CA VAL A 46 0.64 -7.52 -9.41
C VAL A 46 -0.44 -7.58 -10.50
N ASN A 47 -0.97 -8.76 -10.80
CA ASN A 47 -2.01 -8.90 -11.81
C ASN A 47 -3.28 -8.14 -11.45
N LEU A 48 -3.75 -8.21 -10.20
CA LEU A 48 -4.90 -7.44 -9.70
C LEU A 48 -4.65 -5.92 -9.77
N MET A 49 -3.45 -5.46 -9.47
CA MET A 49 -3.08 -4.06 -9.62
C MET A 49 -3.16 -3.62 -11.08
N ILE A 50 -2.65 -4.43 -12.01
CA ILE A 50 -2.73 -4.15 -13.44
C ILE A 50 -4.17 -4.15 -13.94
N GLU A 51 -5.00 -5.10 -13.50
CA GLU A 51 -6.41 -5.18 -13.88
C GLU A 51 -7.17 -3.92 -13.46
N LYS A 52 -6.96 -3.46 -12.24
CA LYS A 52 -7.68 -2.31 -11.68
C LYS A 52 -7.15 -0.95 -12.17
N HIS A 53 -5.85 -0.83 -12.40
CA HIS A 53 -5.17 0.46 -12.61
C HIS A 53 -4.34 0.52 -13.89
N GLY A 54 -4.33 -0.54 -14.70
CA GLY A 54 -3.44 -0.68 -15.87
C GLY A 54 -3.52 0.48 -16.86
N VAL A 55 -4.70 1.08 -17.03
CA VAL A 55 -4.91 2.23 -17.95
C VAL A 55 -4.10 3.46 -17.54
N SER A 56 -3.84 3.66 -16.24
CA SER A 56 -3.06 4.78 -15.72
C SER A 56 -1.56 4.51 -15.65
N LEU A 57 -1.12 3.28 -15.90
CA LEU A 57 0.28 2.90 -15.83
C LEU A 57 1.02 3.23 -17.12
N THR A 58 2.28 3.56 -16.99
CA THR A 58 3.17 3.87 -18.13
C THR A 58 4.46 3.06 -18.02
N THR A 59 5.24 3.01 -19.09
CA THR A 59 6.59 2.39 -19.09
C THR A 59 7.58 3.06 -18.14
N LYS A 60 7.20 4.22 -17.54
CA LYS A 60 7.98 4.89 -16.48
C LYS A 60 7.57 4.44 -15.08
N THR A 61 6.49 3.68 -14.95
CA THR A 61 6.01 3.21 -13.66
C THR A 61 7.01 2.26 -13.02
N ILE A 62 7.39 2.56 -11.79
CA ILE A 62 8.36 1.76 -11.02
C ILE A 62 7.60 1.01 -9.93
N LEU A 63 7.83 -0.31 -9.88
CA LEU A 63 7.45 -1.17 -8.76
C LEU A 63 8.70 -1.44 -7.92
N HIS A 64 8.73 -0.90 -6.72
CA HIS A 64 9.87 -1.00 -5.80
C HIS A 64 9.57 -2.02 -4.71
N SER A 65 10.54 -2.88 -4.40
CA SER A 65 10.47 -3.90 -3.35
C SER A 65 11.78 -3.98 -2.57
N ASP A 66 11.81 -4.78 -1.54
CA ASP A 66 13.06 -5.28 -0.96
C ASP A 66 13.70 -6.35 -1.88
N GLN A 67 14.78 -6.97 -1.38
CA GLN A 67 15.48 -8.08 -2.08
C GLN A 67 14.99 -9.46 -1.61
N GLY A 68 13.76 -9.58 -1.13
CA GLY A 68 13.17 -10.86 -0.74
C GLY A 68 13.12 -11.88 -1.88
N CYS A 69 13.12 -13.17 -1.53
CA CYS A 69 13.17 -14.25 -2.53
C CYS A 69 11.99 -14.22 -3.51
N HIS A 70 10.82 -13.73 -3.10
CA HIS A 70 9.65 -13.56 -3.96
C HIS A 70 9.93 -12.57 -5.09
N TYR A 71 10.53 -11.42 -4.75
CA TYR A 71 10.80 -10.32 -5.70
C TYR A 71 12.04 -10.53 -6.56
N THR A 72 12.93 -11.44 -6.14
CA THR A 72 14.11 -11.86 -6.93
C THR A 72 13.84 -13.12 -7.75
N SER A 73 12.66 -13.71 -7.65
CA SER A 73 12.29 -14.90 -8.43
C SER A 73 12.19 -14.59 -9.92
N CYS A 74 12.54 -15.57 -10.75
CA CYS A 74 12.43 -15.44 -12.22
C CYS A 74 11.00 -15.12 -12.65
N SER A 75 9.99 -15.72 -11.99
CA SER A 75 8.58 -15.52 -12.29
C SER A 75 8.15 -14.07 -12.05
N PHE A 76 8.56 -13.46 -10.93
CA PHE A 76 8.23 -12.07 -10.61
C PHE A 76 8.91 -11.10 -11.58
N ILE A 77 10.22 -11.28 -11.83
CA ILE A 77 10.99 -10.45 -12.75
C ILE A 77 10.37 -10.49 -14.16
N GLN A 78 10.02 -11.70 -14.62
CA GLN A 78 9.41 -11.87 -15.94
C GLN A 78 8.03 -11.21 -16.00
N LEU A 79 7.18 -11.41 -14.99
CA LEU A 79 5.85 -10.77 -14.93
C LEU A 79 5.94 -9.25 -14.99
N VAL A 80 6.78 -8.63 -14.16
CA VAL A 80 6.95 -7.16 -14.12
C VAL A 80 7.40 -6.63 -15.48
N LYS A 81 8.32 -7.33 -16.14
CA LYS A 81 8.79 -7.00 -17.48
C LYS A 81 7.68 -7.14 -18.54
N ASP A 82 6.93 -8.25 -18.53
CA ASP A 82 5.84 -8.51 -19.48
C ASP A 82 4.70 -7.51 -19.36
N LYS A 83 4.48 -6.98 -18.15
CA LYS A 83 3.51 -5.91 -17.88
C LYS A 83 4.06 -4.50 -18.20
N GLY A 84 5.27 -4.39 -18.72
CA GLY A 84 5.88 -3.11 -19.09
C GLY A 84 6.25 -2.22 -17.90
N LEU A 85 6.35 -2.79 -16.70
CA LEU A 85 6.77 -2.08 -15.49
C LEU A 85 8.28 -2.14 -15.33
N ARG A 86 8.81 -1.19 -14.57
CA ARG A 86 10.23 -1.17 -14.17
C ARG A 86 10.35 -1.65 -12.73
N GLN A 87 11.16 -2.68 -12.51
CA GLN A 87 11.50 -3.12 -11.17
C GLN A 87 12.60 -2.26 -10.58
N SER A 88 12.47 -1.92 -9.30
CA SER A 88 13.50 -1.31 -8.46
C SER A 88 13.56 -2.05 -7.14
N MET A 89 14.74 -2.16 -6.56
CA MET A 89 14.93 -2.83 -5.27
C MET A 89 15.72 -1.94 -4.32
N SER A 90 15.36 -1.99 -3.03
CA SER A 90 16.14 -1.38 -1.96
C SER A 90 17.56 -1.92 -1.95
N ARG A 91 18.51 -1.10 -1.53
CA ARG A 91 19.88 -1.60 -1.27
C ARG A 91 19.84 -2.55 -0.06
N ARG A 92 20.71 -3.55 -0.09
CA ARG A 92 20.80 -4.53 1.01
C ARG A 92 21.03 -3.82 2.34
N GLY A 93 20.09 -4.01 3.30
CA GLY A 93 20.15 -3.41 4.63
C GLY A 93 19.64 -1.96 4.72
N ASN A 94 19.04 -1.39 3.67
CA ASN A 94 18.46 -0.04 3.70
C ASN A 94 16.91 -0.12 3.73
N CYS A 95 16.34 -0.18 4.94
CA CYS A 95 14.90 -0.25 5.15
C CYS A 95 14.17 1.09 4.86
N CYS A 96 14.88 2.21 4.83
CA CYS A 96 14.27 3.53 4.64
C CYS A 96 13.51 3.68 3.31
N ASP A 97 13.89 2.91 2.29
CA ASP A 97 13.30 3.00 0.96
C ASP A 97 11.87 2.42 0.91
N ASN A 98 11.46 1.62 1.91
CA ASN A 98 10.13 0.99 2.02
C ASN A 98 9.29 1.50 3.22
N ALA A 99 9.68 2.64 3.80
CA ALA A 99 9.04 3.21 4.98
C ALA A 99 7.50 3.37 4.88
N PRO A 100 6.88 3.71 3.72
CA PRO A 100 5.43 3.74 3.61
C PRO A 100 4.75 2.38 3.84
N GLN A 101 5.34 1.29 3.34
CA GLN A 101 4.84 -0.07 3.57
C GLN A 101 4.98 -0.49 5.03
N GLU A 102 6.15 -0.24 5.63
CA GLU A 102 6.39 -0.52 7.04
C GLU A 102 5.40 0.23 7.93
N SER A 103 5.18 1.53 7.65
CA SER A 103 4.20 2.36 8.36
C SER A 103 2.78 1.86 8.19
N PHE A 104 2.40 1.42 6.99
CA PHE A 104 1.09 0.84 6.72
C PHE A 104 0.88 -0.45 7.51
N PHE A 105 1.80 -1.39 7.43
CA PHE A 105 1.70 -2.67 8.15
C PHE A 105 1.74 -2.49 9.67
N GLY A 106 2.56 -1.57 10.19
CA GLY A 106 2.57 -1.22 11.60
C GLY A 106 1.19 -0.75 12.07
N ARG A 107 0.60 0.23 11.39
CA ARG A 107 -0.73 0.76 11.70
C ARG A 107 -1.84 -0.28 11.58
N MET A 108 -1.75 -1.17 10.57
CA MET A 108 -2.69 -2.28 10.44
C MET A 108 -2.62 -3.20 11.65
N LYS A 109 -1.42 -3.63 12.03
CA LYS A 109 -1.21 -4.52 13.18
C LYS A 109 -1.63 -3.87 14.50
N ASP A 110 -1.38 -2.58 14.68
CA ASP A 110 -1.81 -1.83 15.86
C ASP A 110 -3.34 -1.73 15.96
N HIS A 111 -4.03 -1.63 14.80
CA HIS A 111 -5.48 -1.41 14.79
C HIS A 111 -6.30 -2.71 14.85
N ILE A 112 -5.89 -3.74 14.11
CA ILE A 112 -6.65 -4.98 13.99
C ILE A 112 -5.91 -6.23 14.46
N GLY A 113 -4.65 -6.11 14.90
CA GLY A 113 -3.79 -7.25 15.21
C GLY A 113 -4.33 -8.16 16.31
N ASP A 114 -4.98 -7.62 17.35
CA ASP A 114 -5.57 -8.45 18.40
C ASP A 114 -6.81 -9.19 17.90
N ARG A 115 -7.67 -8.54 17.11
CA ARG A 115 -8.81 -9.19 16.46
C ARG A 115 -8.37 -10.33 15.54
N LEU A 116 -7.27 -10.17 14.80
CA LEU A 116 -6.72 -11.21 13.94
C LEU A 116 -6.25 -12.45 14.72
N LYS A 117 -5.66 -12.25 15.90
CA LYS A 117 -5.22 -13.36 16.77
C LYS A 117 -6.39 -14.19 17.32
N GLU A 118 -7.56 -13.56 17.47
CA GLU A 118 -8.79 -14.20 17.96
C GLU A 118 -9.53 -14.99 16.87
N CYS A 119 -9.17 -14.81 15.59
CA CYS A 119 -9.78 -15.54 14.49
C CYS A 119 -9.42 -17.03 14.54
N GLY A 120 -10.44 -17.88 14.40
CA GLY A 120 -10.28 -19.33 14.27
C GLY A 120 -10.16 -19.82 12.82
N THR A 121 -10.57 -19.00 11.85
CA THR A 121 -10.63 -19.38 10.44
C THR A 121 -9.97 -18.35 9.52
N TYR A 122 -9.47 -18.82 8.37
CA TYR A 122 -8.94 -17.96 7.32
C TYR A 122 -9.99 -16.97 6.77
N SER A 123 -11.25 -17.40 6.68
CA SER A 123 -12.34 -16.54 6.19
C SER A 123 -12.61 -15.36 7.12
N GLU A 124 -12.51 -15.55 8.43
CA GLU A 124 -12.62 -14.45 9.41
C GLU A 124 -11.46 -13.47 9.28
N VAL A 125 -10.23 -13.98 9.15
CA VAL A 125 -9.05 -13.13 8.90
C VAL A 125 -9.23 -12.31 7.64
N ARG A 126 -9.70 -12.96 6.55
CA ARG A 126 -9.94 -12.30 5.27
C ARG A 126 -10.95 -11.16 5.41
N ALA A 127 -12.07 -11.41 6.06
CA ALA A 127 -13.10 -10.38 6.27
C ALA A 127 -12.55 -9.16 7.04
N ILE A 128 -11.78 -9.39 8.10
CA ILE A 128 -11.16 -8.29 8.87
C ILE A 128 -10.14 -7.51 8.03
N ILE A 129 -9.36 -8.19 7.20
CA ILE A 129 -8.40 -7.54 6.31
C ILE A 129 -9.13 -6.73 5.22
N ASP A 130 -10.17 -7.29 4.61
CA ASP A 130 -10.97 -6.61 3.57
C ASP A 130 -11.62 -5.33 4.14
N ASP A 131 -12.23 -5.41 5.33
CA ASP A 131 -12.77 -4.23 6.05
C ASP A 131 -11.69 -3.18 6.36
N TRP A 132 -10.50 -3.63 6.79
CA TRP A 132 -9.39 -2.71 7.06
C TRP A 132 -8.91 -2.01 5.81
N MET A 133 -8.78 -2.71 4.68
CA MET A 133 -8.34 -2.13 3.41
C MET A 133 -9.32 -1.08 2.89
N ASP A 134 -10.62 -1.36 3.02
CA ASP A 134 -11.67 -0.41 2.65
C ASP A 134 -11.62 0.83 3.54
N TYR A 135 -11.61 0.65 4.86
CA TYR A 135 -11.47 1.75 5.83
C TYR A 135 -10.21 2.57 5.60
N TYR A 136 -9.06 1.92 5.37
CA TYR A 136 -7.79 2.61 5.15
C TYR A 136 -7.84 3.52 3.91
N ASN A 137 -8.38 3.02 2.81
CA ASN A 137 -8.43 3.76 1.56
C ASN A 137 -9.52 4.85 1.54
N ASN A 138 -10.67 4.64 2.18
CA ASN A 138 -11.83 5.49 2.04
C ASN A 138 -12.11 6.41 3.23
N ASP A 139 -11.83 5.96 4.46
CA ASP A 139 -12.28 6.66 5.67
C ASP A 139 -11.14 7.16 6.55
N ARG A 140 -9.99 6.49 6.51
CA ARG A 140 -8.86 6.82 7.37
C ARG A 140 -8.15 8.07 6.87
N TYR A 141 -8.45 9.23 7.45
CA TYR A 141 -7.71 10.46 7.14
C TYR A 141 -6.26 10.41 7.65
N GLN A 142 -5.36 11.07 6.92
CA GLN A 142 -3.94 11.16 7.22
C GLN A 142 -3.49 12.63 7.15
N TRP A 143 -2.72 13.08 8.15
CA TRP A 143 -2.26 14.46 8.22
C TRP A 143 -1.45 14.87 6.98
N GLU A 144 -0.56 13.98 6.53
CA GLU A 144 0.31 14.14 5.36
C GLU A 144 -0.47 14.22 4.03
N LEU A 145 -1.70 13.75 4.01
CA LEU A 145 -2.59 13.78 2.84
C LEU A 145 -3.63 14.92 2.94
N ALA A 146 -3.23 16.08 3.43
CA ALA A 146 -4.13 17.22 3.63
C ALA A 146 -5.36 16.89 4.51
N LYS A 147 -5.22 15.97 5.47
CA LYS A 147 -6.28 15.43 6.33
C LYS A 147 -7.39 14.69 5.56
N LEU A 148 -7.05 14.09 4.46
CA LEU A 148 -7.94 13.28 3.63
C LEU A 148 -7.57 11.80 3.75
N SER A 149 -8.50 10.93 3.38
CA SER A 149 -8.19 9.52 3.11
C SER A 149 -7.39 9.38 1.81
N PRO A 150 -6.68 8.27 1.58
CA PRO A 150 -5.92 8.06 0.36
C PRO A 150 -6.73 8.27 -0.93
N ASN A 151 -7.98 7.76 -0.97
CA ASN A 151 -8.85 7.92 -2.14
C ASN A 151 -9.36 9.36 -2.31
N GLU A 152 -9.67 10.05 -1.23
CA GLU A 152 -10.04 11.47 -1.28
C GLU A 152 -8.85 12.33 -1.71
N TYR A 153 -7.66 12.05 -1.20
CA TYR A 153 -6.45 12.76 -1.58
C TYR A 153 -6.14 12.56 -3.06
N TYR A 154 -6.25 11.33 -3.58
CA TYR A 154 -6.10 11.09 -5.01
C TYR A 154 -7.10 11.92 -5.85
N LYS A 155 -8.37 11.96 -5.44
CA LYS A 155 -9.40 12.79 -6.12
C LYS A 155 -9.04 14.26 -6.05
N TYR A 156 -8.59 14.75 -4.88
CA TYR A 156 -8.20 16.15 -4.71
C TYR A 156 -7.05 16.54 -5.63
N ILE A 157 -5.97 15.77 -5.70
CA ILE A 157 -4.82 16.10 -6.55
C ILE A 157 -5.11 15.99 -8.05
N THR A 158 -6.07 15.14 -8.45
CA THR A 158 -6.45 14.97 -9.87
C THR A 158 -7.48 15.98 -10.35
N THR A 159 -8.36 16.44 -9.47
CA THR A 159 -9.45 17.37 -9.82
C THR A 159 -9.20 18.81 -9.37
N GLY A 160 -8.28 19.02 -8.42
CA GLY A 160 -8.09 20.32 -7.76
C GLY A 160 -9.20 20.70 -6.77
N ILE A 161 -10.19 19.83 -6.55
CA ILE A 161 -11.35 20.11 -5.69
C ILE A 161 -11.18 19.44 -4.34
N TYR A 162 -11.02 20.25 -3.26
CA TYR A 162 -10.94 19.73 -1.91
C TYR A 162 -12.33 19.25 -1.43
N PRO A 163 -12.48 17.99 -0.97
CA PRO A 163 -13.80 17.41 -0.74
C PRO A 163 -14.50 17.93 0.52
N ILE A 164 -13.77 18.46 1.52
CA ILE A 164 -14.36 18.93 2.77
C ILE A 164 -14.81 20.38 2.61
N LYS A 165 -16.12 20.61 2.58
CA LYS A 165 -16.70 21.97 2.48
C LYS A 165 -16.26 22.84 3.67
N GLY A 166 -15.66 23.99 3.39
CA GLY A 166 -15.40 25.06 4.35
C GLY A 166 -13.99 25.16 4.93
N LYS A 167 -13.07 24.28 4.55
CA LYS A 167 -11.65 24.39 4.94
C LYS A 167 -10.77 23.92 3.79
N ILE A 168 -10.37 24.84 2.93
CA ILE A 168 -9.17 24.60 2.12
C ILE A 168 -8.03 24.62 3.14
N PRO A 169 -7.24 23.52 3.32
CA PRO A 169 -6.02 23.61 4.10
C PRO A 169 -5.18 24.67 3.42
N SER A 170 -4.77 25.70 4.15
CA SER A 170 -3.78 26.61 3.62
C SER A 170 -2.56 25.78 3.24
N THR A 171 -2.25 25.70 1.97
CA THR A 171 -1.02 25.10 1.43
C THR A 171 0.20 25.91 1.88
N ASP A 172 -0.03 27.06 2.48
CA ASP A 172 0.97 28.01 2.94
C ASP A 172 1.30 27.78 4.42
N MET A 173 1.90 26.62 4.71
CA MET A 173 2.57 26.46 6.01
C MET A 173 3.97 27.09 6.01
N TYR A 174 4.43 27.59 4.86
CA TYR A 174 5.71 28.26 4.70
C TYR A 174 5.53 29.43 3.73
N ASP A 175 6.04 30.61 4.09
CA ASP A 175 6.17 31.72 3.18
C ASP A 175 7.25 31.45 2.10
N GLU A 176 7.35 32.32 1.11
CA GLU A 176 8.34 32.21 0.03
C GLU A 176 9.80 32.23 0.56
N GLU A 177 10.01 32.54 1.84
CA GLU A 177 11.29 32.56 2.53
C GLU A 177 11.50 31.31 3.41
N GLY A 178 10.52 30.35 3.45
CA GLY A 178 10.62 29.09 4.17
C GLY A 178 10.31 29.18 5.67
N ASN A 179 9.69 30.27 6.15
CA ASN A 179 9.27 30.43 7.54
C ASN A 179 7.85 29.90 7.75
N LYS A 180 7.63 29.24 8.87
CA LYS A 180 6.32 28.70 9.26
C LYS A 180 5.36 29.87 9.54
N THR A 181 4.31 30.02 8.75
CA THR A 181 3.23 30.97 9.05
C THR A 181 2.36 30.38 10.16
N ASN A 182 2.15 31.16 11.23
CA ASN A 182 1.32 30.79 12.38
C ASN A 182 -0.18 30.71 12.04
#